data_a79e9e400c6296b87b2a42c060cdd65a
#
_entry.id   a79e9e400c6296b87b2a42c060cdd65a
#
_cell.length_a   1.000
_cell.length_b   1.000
_cell.length_c   1.000
_cell.angle_alpha   90.00
_cell.angle_beta   90.00
_cell.angle_gamma   90.00
#
_symmetry.space_group_name_H-M   'P 1'
#
loop_
_entity.id
_entity.type
_entity.pdbx_description
1 polymer ?
#
loop_
_entity_poly.entity_id
_entity_poly.type
_entity_poly.pdbx_seq_one_letter_code
_entity_poly.pdbx_strand_id
1 'polypeptide(L)'
;MRITRILLLGLWLVTSHGLQAQRQRTNAYHLEAGGLVASDQTPFWLRANQYGTVPLNGSIARFSAGLKSDYRAADSTGYRPKIDWGYGLDVVANAGATNQVLVPEAYIKGRLGAFELYAGRRRELVGLVDTLLTTGAYAWSGNALPIPKIQIGVPTFTSIPFTRGIISFLGAYSHGWFENTGRQITGSFLHQKYLYGRLGKTTWPFRLYAGFNHQVIWAGQAAPGVLSPNVAVNGQLPSTLRYYPAVVLGSRGNFQNDNVVTSFEENRIGNHLGSVDLAADADIGSWNVYVYRQFLYDDGSLFYGTNIADGLNGLRLKNRNTPAEGAFSLRQITFEYLFTGSQGGDEFVIDDDRRRGRDNYFNHSQFVDGWVYFSRAIGTPFLTPSNEVRPSLNSGGPIGNNRVSAYHLGVSALLFGTVDVTTRLSYSINAGTYPSPYLTLPTQFSGLLTASVPLNILGGTTLNGSLALDSGGLLPNSVGAYLGLRKSGLFSRPANSQAARSSY
;
A
#
# COMPACT_ATOMS: atom_id res chain seq x y z
N MET A 1 -10.78 8.60 42.39
CA MET A 1 -12.14 8.00 42.45
C MET A 1 -13.17 8.56 41.44
N ARG A 2 -12.87 9.56 40.59
CA ARG A 2 -13.83 10.10 39.61
C ARG A 2 -13.65 9.57 38.19
N ILE A 3 -12.50 9.06 37.83
CA ILE A 3 -12.21 8.52 36.45
C ILE A 3 -12.80 7.13 36.25
N THR A 4 -12.84 6.31 37.29
CA THR A 4 -13.39 4.94 37.22
C THR A 4 -14.93 4.91 37.00
N ARG A 5 -15.64 5.95 37.40
CA ARG A 5 -17.09 6.04 37.18
C ARG A 5 -17.47 6.46 35.76
N ILE A 6 -16.62 7.20 35.05
CA ILE A 6 -16.87 7.60 33.66
C ILE A 6 -16.64 6.42 32.70
N LEU A 7 -15.65 5.56 32.98
CA LEU A 7 -15.40 4.34 32.21
C LEU A 7 -16.51 3.30 32.38
N LEU A 8 -17.09 3.18 33.56
CA LEU A 8 -18.21 2.26 33.83
C LEU A 8 -19.54 2.77 33.21
N LEU A 9 -19.78 4.09 33.15
CA LEU A 9 -20.95 4.63 32.45
C LEU A 9 -20.83 4.49 30.91
N GLY A 10 -19.62 4.62 30.34
CA GLY A 10 -19.36 4.35 28.93
C GLY A 10 -19.63 2.89 28.55
N LEU A 11 -19.28 1.94 29.42
CA LEU A 11 -19.54 0.51 29.21
C LEU A 11 -21.03 0.18 29.34
N TRP A 12 -21.77 0.85 30.21
CA TRP A 12 -23.20 0.60 30.45
C TRP A 12 -24.10 1.16 29.32
N LEU A 13 -23.70 2.27 28.68
CA LEU A 13 -24.40 2.82 27.51
C LEU A 13 -24.25 1.93 26.27
N VAL A 14 -23.19 1.12 26.18
CA VAL A 14 -22.99 0.17 25.06
C VAL A 14 -23.85 -1.08 25.23
N THR A 15 -24.23 -1.46 26.46
CA THR A 15 -24.99 -2.70 26.73
C THR A 15 -26.51 -2.54 26.68
N SER A 16 -27.04 -1.31 26.78
CA SER A 16 -28.49 -1.09 26.89
C SER A 16 -29.24 -0.93 25.57
N HIS A 17 -28.55 -0.88 24.42
CA HIS A 17 -29.17 -0.80 23.09
C HIS A 17 -29.11 -2.12 22.30
N GLY A 18 -28.86 -3.24 22.96
CA GLY A 18 -28.55 -4.55 22.36
C GLY A 18 -29.71 -5.49 22.07
N LEU A 19 -30.98 -5.11 22.18
CA LEU A 19 -32.11 -6.04 22.04
C LEU A 19 -33.07 -5.80 20.88
N GLN A 20 -32.66 -5.03 19.87
CA GLN A 20 -33.43 -4.97 18.62
C GLN A 20 -32.68 -5.71 17.50
N ALA A 21 -33.27 -6.82 17.06
CA ALA A 21 -32.93 -7.63 15.87
C ALA A 21 -31.43 -7.61 15.56
N GLN A 22 -30.66 -8.54 16.13
CA GLN A 22 -29.27 -8.80 15.75
C GLN A 22 -29.22 -9.13 14.26
N ARG A 23 -29.10 -8.11 13.41
CA ARG A 23 -28.75 -8.29 12.00
C ARG A 23 -27.36 -8.89 11.96
N GLN A 24 -27.27 -10.08 11.40
CA GLN A 24 -26.07 -10.91 11.48
C GLN A 24 -24.89 -10.21 10.82
N ARG A 25 -23.82 -10.06 11.60
CA ARG A 25 -22.53 -9.61 11.12
C ARG A 25 -21.83 -10.80 10.46
N THR A 26 -21.32 -10.60 9.26
CA THR A 26 -20.55 -11.63 8.57
C THR A 26 -19.10 -11.58 9.04
N ASN A 27 -18.64 -12.66 9.64
CA ASN A 27 -17.24 -12.86 9.98
C ASN A 27 -16.62 -13.81 8.95
N ALA A 28 -15.61 -13.33 8.23
CA ALA A 28 -14.84 -14.12 7.28
C ALA A 28 -13.57 -14.64 7.94
N TYR A 29 -13.20 -15.88 7.62
CA TYR A 29 -11.92 -16.45 8.04
C TYR A 29 -11.18 -17.04 6.86
N HIS A 30 -9.88 -17.18 7.01
CA HIS A 30 -9.05 -18.01 6.16
C HIS A 30 -7.95 -18.71 6.96
N LEU A 31 -7.57 -19.87 6.47
CA LEU A 31 -6.38 -20.61 6.88
C LEU A 31 -5.64 -21.01 5.61
N GLU A 32 -4.35 -20.87 5.60
CA GLU A 32 -3.51 -21.25 4.47
C GLU A 32 -2.24 -21.92 4.96
N ALA A 33 -1.85 -23.01 4.29
CA ALA A 33 -0.59 -23.71 4.49
C ALA A 33 0.04 -23.96 3.13
N GLY A 34 1.32 -23.66 2.97
CA GLY A 34 2.04 -23.82 1.71
C GLY A 34 3.54 -23.85 1.89
N GLY A 35 4.23 -24.07 0.80
CA GLY A 35 5.68 -24.03 0.69
C GLY A 35 6.11 -23.13 -0.46
N LEU A 36 7.18 -22.38 -0.23
CA LEU A 36 7.89 -21.62 -1.24
C LEU A 36 9.32 -22.16 -1.35
N VAL A 37 9.79 -22.35 -2.56
CA VAL A 37 11.17 -22.71 -2.86
C VAL A 37 11.74 -21.71 -3.84
N ALA A 38 13.02 -21.36 -3.68
CA ALA A 38 13.73 -20.47 -4.59
C ALA A 38 15.18 -20.97 -4.77
N SER A 39 15.72 -20.82 -5.98
CA SER A 39 17.11 -21.22 -6.29
C SER A 39 18.15 -20.29 -5.67
N ASP A 40 17.78 -19.04 -5.38
CA ASP A 40 18.59 -18.00 -4.73
C ASP A 40 17.62 -17.12 -3.89
N GLN A 41 17.65 -15.81 -4.01
CA GLN A 41 16.63 -14.94 -3.42
C GLN A 41 15.24 -15.27 -3.95
N THR A 42 14.22 -15.04 -3.14
CA THR A 42 12.82 -15.14 -3.60
C THR A 42 12.62 -14.22 -4.80
N PRO A 43 12.17 -14.73 -5.96
CA PRO A 43 11.93 -13.90 -7.14
C PRO A 43 11.04 -12.70 -6.85
N PHE A 44 11.31 -11.59 -7.55
CA PHE A 44 10.71 -10.28 -7.35
C PHE A 44 9.18 -10.34 -7.19
N TRP A 45 8.46 -10.90 -8.14
CA TRP A 45 7.00 -10.91 -8.12
C TRP A 45 6.37 -11.90 -7.12
N LEU A 46 7.13 -12.88 -6.58
CA LEU A 46 6.65 -13.71 -5.47
C LEU A 46 6.62 -12.93 -4.15
N ARG A 47 7.46 -11.88 -4.00
CA ARG A 47 7.60 -11.11 -2.77
C ARG A 47 7.11 -9.65 -2.87
N ALA A 48 7.13 -9.04 -4.07
CA ALA A 48 6.71 -7.67 -4.29
C ALA A 48 5.20 -7.52 -4.11
N ASN A 49 4.78 -6.42 -3.46
CA ASN A 49 3.39 -6.09 -3.16
C ASN A 49 2.64 -7.20 -2.36
N GLN A 50 3.38 -7.95 -1.52
CA GLN A 50 2.86 -8.98 -0.62
C GLN A 50 2.83 -8.52 0.84
N TYR A 51 2.75 -7.21 1.07
CA TYR A 51 2.71 -6.60 2.41
C TYR A 51 3.87 -7.04 3.31
N GLY A 52 5.06 -7.22 2.75
CA GLY A 52 6.26 -7.66 3.47
C GLY A 52 6.19 -9.06 4.08
N THR A 53 5.17 -9.85 3.73
CA THR A 53 4.92 -11.16 4.36
C THR A 53 5.73 -12.30 3.75
N VAL A 54 6.29 -12.12 2.57
CA VAL A 54 7.18 -13.08 1.90
C VAL A 54 8.63 -12.60 2.05
N PRO A 55 9.53 -13.37 2.68
CA PRO A 55 10.91 -12.95 2.93
C PRO A 55 11.74 -12.90 1.64
N LEU A 56 12.86 -12.17 1.70
CA LEU A 56 13.82 -12.08 0.62
C LEU A 56 14.51 -13.43 0.38
N ASN A 57 14.88 -14.13 1.44
CA ASN A 57 15.47 -15.45 1.35
C ASN A 57 14.37 -16.50 1.36
N GLY A 58 14.25 -17.20 0.23
CA GLY A 58 13.22 -18.20 -0.04
C GLY A 58 13.51 -19.57 0.56
N SER A 59 12.72 -20.56 0.17
CA SER A 59 12.65 -21.91 0.72
C SER A 59 12.14 -21.94 2.15
N ILE A 60 10.84 -21.71 2.27
CA ILE A 60 10.11 -21.63 3.53
C ILE A 60 8.83 -22.47 3.47
N ALA A 61 8.43 -23.04 4.60
CA ALA A 61 7.03 -23.37 4.89
C ALA A 61 6.33 -22.08 5.34
N ARG A 62 5.11 -21.85 4.84
CA ARG A 62 4.31 -20.67 5.12
C ARG A 62 2.93 -21.07 5.65
N PHE A 63 2.54 -20.46 6.74
CA PHE A 63 1.21 -20.60 7.34
C PHE A 63 0.59 -19.21 7.49
N SER A 64 -0.69 -19.08 7.19
CA SER A 64 -1.43 -17.86 7.52
C SER A 64 -2.81 -18.19 8.06
N ALA A 65 -3.28 -17.35 8.98
CA ALA A 65 -4.60 -17.42 9.55
C ALA A 65 -5.17 -16.01 9.70
N GLY A 66 -6.40 -15.81 9.27
CA GLY A 66 -7.04 -14.51 9.37
C GLY A 66 -8.51 -14.60 9.74
N LEU A 67 -8.95 -13.56 10.45
CA LEU A 67 -10.34 -13.34 10.85
C LEU A 67 -10.69 -11.88 10.58
N LYS A 68 -11.80 -11.66 9.88
CA LYS A 68 -12.26 -10.31 9.52
C LYS A 68 -13.75 -10.17 9.74
N SER A 69 -14.15 -9.08 10.36
CA SER A 69 -15.53 -8.65 10.46
C SER A 69 -15.71 -7.32 9.76
N ASP A 70 -16.53 -7.29 8.73
CA ASP A 70 -16.87 -6.07 8.04
C ASP A 70 -18.14 -5.42 8.60
N TYR A 71 -18.46 -4.21 8.12
CA TYR A 71 -19.73 -3.58 8.41
C TYR A 71 -20.89 -4.43 7.92
N ARG A 72 -22.02 -4.34 8.64
CA ARG A 72 -23.24 -5.02 8.23
C ARG A 72 -23.65 -4.56 6.82
N ALA A 73 -24.00 -5.52 5.98
CA ALA A 73 -24.54 -5.25 4.64
C ALA A 73 -25.86 -4.46 4.73
N ALA A 74 -26.23 -3.82 3.64
CA ALA A 74 -27.58 -3.28 3.49
C ALA A 74 -28.61 -4.41 3.61
N ASP A 75 -29.75 -4.11 4.20
CA ASP A 75 -30.88 -5.05 4.19
C ASP A 75 -31.64 -5.02 2.86
N SER A 76 -32.72 -5.80 2.77
CA SER A 76 -33.60 -5.87 1.59
C SER A 76 -34.25 -4.52 1.21
N THR A 77 -34.31 -3.56 2.16
CA THR A 77 -34.82 -2.20 1.92
C THR A 77 -33.70 -1.22 1.53
N GLY A 78 -32.43 -1.67 1.47
CA GLY A 78 -31.28 -0.85 1.20
C GLY A 78 -30.77 -0.07 2.43
N TYR A 79 -31.37 -0.25 3.59
CA TYR A 79 -30.94 0.43 4.82
C TYR A 79 -29.61 -0.14 5.35
N ARG A 80 -28.68 0.76 5.67
CA ARG A 80 -27.43 0.47 6.37
C ARG A 80 -27.39 1.23 7.71
N PRO A 81 -26.96 0.58 8.81
CA PRO A 81 -26.76 1.31 10.05
C PRO A 81 -25.80 2.48 9.87
N LYS A 82 -26.15 3.66 10.38
CA LYS A 82 -25.27 4.84 10.34
C LYS A 82 -24.04 4.65 11.24
N ILE A 83 -24.21 3.94 12.36
CA ILE A 83 -23.13 3.57 13.28
C ILE A 83 -22.90 2.06 13.17
N ASP A 84 -21.68 1.68 12.92
CA ASP A 84 -21.28 0.27 12.85
C ASP A 84 -19.77 0.14 13.16
N TRP A 85 -19.31 -1.08 13.41
CA TRP A 85 -17.90 -1.34 13.68
C TRP A 85 -17.44 -2.64 13.01
N GLY A 86 -16.16 -2.88 12.98
CA GLY A 86 -15.57 -4.08 12.43
C GLY A 86 -14.13 -4.25 12.92
N TYR A 87 -13.51 -5.35 12.57
CA TYR A 87 -12.14 -5.64 12.94
C TYR A 87 -11.48 -6.55 11.89
N GLY A 88 -10.16 -6.62 11.93
CA GLY A 88 -9.37 -7.57 11.16
C GLY A 88 -8.15 -8.02 11.94
N LEU A 89 -7.84 -9.30 11.86
CA LEU A 89 -6.61 -9.90 12.34
C LEU A 89 -6.10 -10.85 11.27
N ASP A 90 -4.84 -10.75 10.91
CA ASP A 90 -4.14 -11.68 10.03
C ASP A 90 -2.74 -11.93 10.57
N VAL A 91 -2.37 -13.19 10.68
CA VAL A 91 -1.07 -13.65 11.16
C VAL A 91 -0.44 -14.52 10.09
N VAL A 92 0.83 -14.30 9.82
CA VAL A 92 1.64 -15.07 8.88
C VAL A 92 2.87 -15.59 9.59
N ALA A 93 3.11 -16.89 9.53
CA ALA A 93 4.32 -17.55 10.03
C ALA A 93 5.09 -18.14 8.85
N ASN A 94 6.38 -17.85 8.77
CA ASN A 94 7.31 -18.46 7.84
C ASN A 94 8.35 -19.26 8.64
N ALA A 95 8.69 -20.45 8.18
CA ALA A 95 9.69 -21.34 8.79
C ALA A 95 10.59 -21.97 7.73
N GLY A 96 11.90 -21.93 7.92
CA GLY A 96 12.90 -22.44 6.97
C GLY A 96 14.09 -21.51 6.83
N ALA A 97 14.42 -21.07 5.65
CA ALA A 97 15.51 -20.11 5.41
C ALA A 97 15.29 -18.79 6.18
N THR A 98 14.05 -18.42 6.43
CA THR A 98 13.67 -17.29 7.28
C THR A 98 12.60 -17.73 8.26
N ASN A 99 12.87 -17.56 9.57
CA ASN A 99 11.91 -17.87 10.63
C ASN A 99 11.36 -16.56 11.18
N GLN A 100 10.04 -16.33 10.99
CA GLN A 100 9.39 -15.11 11.45
C GLN A 100 7.88 -15.29 11.62
N VAL A 101 7.31 -14.55 12.55
CA VAL A 101 5.87 -14.38 12.71
C VAL A 101 5.53 -12.92 12.50
N LEU A 102 4.62 -12.65 11.59
CA LEU A 102 4.21 -11.31 11.19
C LEU A 102 2.72 -11.13 11.39
N VAL A 103 2.33 -9.90 11.70
CA VAL A 103 0.93 -9.50 11.85
C VAL A 103 0.65 -8.37 10.84
N PRO A 104 0.36 -8.71 9.56
CA PRO A 104 0.09 -7.72 8.53
C PRO A 104 -1.24 -6.98 8.73
N GLU A 105 -2.22 -7.59 9.43
CA GLU A 105 -3.44 -6.91 9.84
C GLU A 105 -3.75 -7.18 11.30
N ALA A 106 -3.97 -6.11 12.06
CA ALA A 106 -4.53 -6.12 13.40
C ALA A 106 -5.17 -4.75 13.64
N TYR A 107 -6.47 -4.63 13.42
CA TYR A 107 -7.16 -3.36 13.54
C TYR A 107 -8.59 -3.49 14.05
N ILE A 108 -9.06 -2.41 14.64
CA ILE A 108 -10.48 -2.16 14.90
C ILE A 108 -10.91 -0.93 14.12
N LYS A 109 -12.12 -0.94 13.57
CA LYS A 109 -12.71 0.17 12.83
C LYS A 109 -14.12 0.48 13.28
N GLY A 110 -14.50 1.74 13.21
CA GLY A 110 -15.85 2.23 13.46
C GLY A 110 -16.30 3.16 12.35
N ARG A 111 -17.59 3.16 12.05
CA ARG A 111 -18.20 4.01 11.03
C ARG A 111 -19.29 4.88 11.64
N LEU A 112 -19.30 6.17 11.25
CA LEU A 112 -20.40 7.09 11.45
C LEU A 112 -20.79 7.70 10.09
N GLY A 113 -21.90 7.25 9.53
CA GLY A 113 -22.30 7.64 8.17
C GLY A 113 -21.27 7.25 7.11
N ALA A 114 -20.70 8.24 6.44
CA ALA A 114 -19.64 8.07 5.44
C ALA A 114 -18.23 7.99 6.07
N PHE A 115 -18.05 8.49 7.29
CA PHE A 115 -16.77 8.56 7.97
C PHE A 115 -16.42 7.24 8.64
N GLU A 116 -15.17 6.83 8.48
CA GLU A 116 -14.56 5.69 9.16
C GLU A 116 -13.39 6.17 10.02
N LEU A 117 -13.32 5.68 11.24
CA LEU A 117 -12.15 5.75 12.11
C LEU A 117 -11.62 4.34 12.30
N TYR A 118 -10.31 4.11 12.10
CA TYR A 118 -9.68 2.87 12.50
C TYR A 118 -8.37 3.11 13.24
N ALA A 119 -7.98 2.12 14.04
CA ALA A 119 -6.70 2.06 14.72
C ALA A 119 -6.07 0.68 14.55
N GLY A 120 -4.78 0.64 14.26
CA GLY A 120 -3.99 -0.58 14.06
C GLY A 120 -3.32 -0.68 12.70
N ARG A 121 -2.95 -1.91 12.33
CA ARG A 121 -2.35 -2.25 11.02
C ARG A 121 -3.43 -2.75 10.07
N ARG A 122 -3.47 -2.19 8.86
CA ARG A 122 -4.40 -2.62 7.80
C ARG A 122 -3.70 -2.59 6.45
N ARG A 123 -3.94 -3.60 5.63
CA ARG A 123 -3.48 -3.62 4.24
C ARG A 123 -4.18 -2.54 3.45
N GLU A 124 -3.39 -1.64 2.86
CA GLU A 124 -3.89 -0.53 2.06
C GLU A 124 -2.97 -0.28 0.87
N LEU A 125 -3.57 0.22 -0.20
CA LEU A 125 -2.91 0.80 -1.34
C LEU A 125 -3.48 2.21 -1.52
N VAL A 126 -2.62 3.22 -1.69
CA VAL A 126 -3.05 4.63 -1.83
C VAL A 126 -2.54 5.19 -3.14
N GLY A 127 -3.46 5.53 -4.03
CA GLY A 127 -3.19 6.06 -5.36
C GLY A 127 -4.27 5.68 -6.38
N LEU A 128 -4.37 6.44 -7.46
CA LEU A 128 -5.24 6.10 -8.60
C LEU A 128 -4.49 5.15 -9.54
N VAL A 129 -4.39 3.88 -9.15
CA VAL A 129 -3.75 2.81 -9.93
C VAL A 129 -4.68 1.62 -10.05
N ASP A 130 -4.35 0.66 -10.90
CA ASP A 130 -5.03 -0.64 -10.88
C ASP A 130 -4.72 -1.39 -9.57
N THR A 131 -5.74 -1.90 -8.88
CA THR A 131 -5.57 -2.53 -7.57
C THR A 131 -5.19 -4.01 -7.64
N LEU A 132 -5.28 -4.64 -8.82
CA LEU A 132 -5.04 -6.07 -8.99
C LEU A 132 -3.67 -6.38 -9.58
N LEU A 133 -3.29 -5.68 -10.66
CA LEU A 133 -2.14 -6.04 -11.50
C LEU A 133 -1.05 -4.95 -11.54
N THR A 134 -1.19 -3.86 -10.75
CA THR A 134 -0.24 -2.75 -10.74
C THR A 134 1.17 -3.15 -10.30
N THR A 135 2.15 -2.38 -10.77
CA THR A 135 3.52 -2.35 -10.24
C THR A 135 3.60 -1.84 -8.80
N GLY A 136 2.52 -1.22 -8.32
CA GLY A 136 2.42 -0.56 -7.02
C GLY A 136 2.40 0.96 -7.15
N ALA A 137 1.49 1.61 -6.41
CA ALA A 137 1.47 3.07 -6.32
C ALA A 137 2.81 3.58 -5.77
N TYR A 138 3.22 4.77 -6.26
CA TYR A 138 4.54 5.32 -5.94
C TYR A 138 4.83 5.32 -4.44
N ALA A 139 4.03 6.02 -3.65
CA ALA A 139 4.35 6.23 -2.24
C ALA A 139 3.82 5.14 -1.29
N TRP A 140 2.75 4.42 -1.66
CA TRP A 140 2.10 3.44 -0.77
C TRP A 140 1.51 2.27 -1.56
N SER A 141 2.33 1.24 -1.81
CA SER A 141 1.99 0.16 -2.75
C SER A 141 1.47 -1.13 -2.10
N GLY A 142 1.65 -1.30 -0.79
CA GLY A 142 1.46 -2.60 -0.13
C GLY A 142 2.66 -3.54 -0.26
N ASN A 143 3.85 -3.02 -0.58
CA ASN A 143 5.07 -3.82 -0.67
C ASN A 143 5.70 -4.11 0.70
N ALA A 144 5.70 -3.14 1.61
CA ALA A 144 6.15 -3.31 3.00
C ALA A 144 5.04 -3.79 3.93
N LEU A 145 5.42 -4.25 5.12
CA LEU A 145 4.46 -4.54 6.20
C LEU A 145 3.67 -3.26 6.53
N PRO A 146 2.35 -3.34 6.73
CA PRO A 146 1.56 -2.15 7.07
C PRO A 146 2.03 -1.49 8.37
N ILE A 147 2.15 -0.17 8.36
CA ILE A 147 2.54 0.63 9.52
C ILE A 147 1.32 0.82 10.42
N PRO A 148 1.44 0.61 11.75
CA PRO A 148 0.35 0.87 12.68
C PRO A 148 0.01 2.36 12.71
N LYS A 149 -1.27 2.70 12.59
CA LYS A 149 -1.76 4.08 12.57
C LYS A 149 -3.18 4.23 13.09
N ILE A 150 -3.53 5.46 13.44
CA ILE A 150 -4.91 5.89 13.62
C ILE A 150 -5.28 6.71 12.38
N GLN A 151 -6.40 6.40 11.76
CA GLN A 151 -6.88 7.06 10.55
C GLN A 151 -8.35 7.40 10.65
N ILE A 152 -8.69 8.64 10.29
CA ILE A 152 -10.05 9.08 10.03
C ILE A 152 -10.20 9.40 8.54
N GLY A 153 -11.32 8.99 7.92
CA GLY A 153 -11.52 9.28 6.50
C GLY A 153 -12.86 8.83 5.96
N VAL A 154 -13.01 9.00 4.66
CA VAL A 154 -14.11 8.49 3.83
C VAL A 154 -13.51 7.45 2.90
N PRO A 155 -13.62 6.15 3.20
CA PRO A 155 -12.83 5.10 2.54
C PRO A 155 -13.28 4.75 1.12
N THR A 156 -14.45 5.22 0.69
CA THR A 156 -15.00 4.95 -0.64
C THR A 156 -15.54 6.23 -1.25
N PHE A 157 -15.54 6.34 -2.59
CA PHE A 157 -16.10 7.50 -3.28
C PHE A 157 -17.54 7.76 -2.85
N THR A 158 -17.72 8.74 -1.99
CA THR A 158 -19.00 9.18 -1.44
C THR A 158 -19.44 10.46 -2.12
N SER A 159 -20.68 10.48 -2.57
CA SER A 159 -21.25 11.65 -3.26
C SER A 159 -21.34 12.85 -2.33
N ILE A 160 -20.90 14.01 -2.83
CA ILE A 160 -21.13 15.29 -2.16
C ILE A 160 -22.62 15.62 -2.22
N PRO A 161 -23.26 15.94 -1.09
CA PRO A 161 -24.64 16.42 -1.08
C PRO A 161 -24.85 17.54 -2.11
N PHE A 162 -26.05 17.64 -2.68
CA PHE A 162 -26.47 18.62 -3.69
C PHE A 162 -25.90 18.40 -5.10
N THR A 163 -24.86 17.58 -5.32
CA THR A 163 -24.30 17.30 -6.65
C THR A 163 -25.04 16.19 -7.40
N ARG A 164 -26.06 15.59 -6.80
CA ARG A 164 -26.84 14.47 -7.35
C ARG A 164 -25.99 13.29 -7.84
N GLY A 165 -24.84 13.04 -7.18
CA GLY A 165 -23.91 11.97 -7.51
C GLY A 165 -22.90 12.30 -8.61
N ILE A 166 -22.89 13.53 -9.13
CA ILE A 166 -21.93 13.96 -10.16
C ILE A 166 -20.53 14.10 -9.57
N ILE A 167 -20.41 14.68 -8.36
CA ILE A 167 -19.13 14.83 -7.67
C ILE A 167 -19.12 13.91 -6.46
N SER A 168 -18.08 13.11 -6.37
CA SER A 168 -17.83 12.23 -5.22
C SER A 168 -16.38 12.37 -4.78
N PHE A 169 -16.11 12.10 -3.51
CA PHE A 169 -14.76 12.13 -2.96
C PHE A 169 -14.49 10.93 -2.07
N LEU A 170 -13.25 10.58 -1.93
CA LEU A 170 -12.68 9.75 -0.87
C LEU A 170 -11.43 10.42 -0.34
N GLY A 171 -11.09 10.16 0.91
CA GLY A 171 -9.89 10.73 1.50
C GLY A 171 -9.69 10.29 2.93
N ALA A 172 -8.47 10.48 3.43
CA ALA A 172 -8.17 10.19 4.82
C ALA A 172 -7.05 11.06 5.35
N TYR A 173 -7.00 11.11 6.67
CA TYR A 173 -5.98 11.76 7.48
C TYR A 173 -5.54 10.79 8.56
N SER A 174 -4.24 10.56 8.68
CA SER A 174 -3.72 9.57 9.61
C SER A 174 -2.40 9.98 10.26
N HIS A 175 -2.19 9.42 11.44
CA HIS A 175 -0.95 9.46 12.20
C HIS A 175 -0.54 8.03 12.54
N GLY A 176 0.74 7.71 12.34
CA GLY A 176 1.26 6.36 12.54
C GLY A 176 2.62 6.38 13.23
N TRP A 177 3.09 5.19 13.58
CA TRP A 177 4.32 4.97 14.33
C TRP A 177 5.20 3.97 13.63
N PHE A 178 6.46 4.35 13.36
CA PHE A 178 7.46 3.41 12.93
C PHE A 178 7.96 2.59 14.12
N GLU A 179 8.18 1.30 13.92
CA GLU A 179 8.85 0.48 14.93
C GLU A 179 10.35 0.77 14.95
N ASN A 180 10.95 0.67 16.13
CA ASN A 180 12.35 1.03 16.35
C ASN A 180 13.33 -0.09 15.94
N THR A 181 12.85 -1.32 15.80
CA THR A 181 13.70 -2.48 15.51
C THR A 181 14.43 -2.35 14.18
N GLY A 182 15.76 -2.40 14.22
CA GLY A 182 16.61 -2.34 13.01
C GLY A 182 16.68 -0.96 12.35
N ARG A 183 16.27 0.13 13.04
CA ARG A 183 16.33 1.49 12.51
C ARG A 183 17.46 2.28 13.15
N GLN A 184 18.05 3.16 12.35
CA GLN A 184 19.07 4.13 12.81
C GLN A 184 18.40 5.37 13.42
N ILE A 185 17.19 5.72 12.95
CA ILE A 185 16.34 6.78 13.53
C ILE A 185 15.16 6.11 14.23
N THR A 186 15.12 6.21 15.55
CA THR A 186 14.08 5.64 16.40
C THR A 186 13.06 6.67 16.83
N GLY A 187 11.83 6.26 17.17
CA GLY A 187 10.76 7.17 17.58
C GLY A 187 10.20 8.04 16.46
N SER A 188 10.40 7.64 15.21
CA SER A 188 9.85 8.36 14.05
C SER A 188 8.34 8.13 13.93
N PHE A 189 7.65 9.17 13.47
CA PHE A 189 6.21 9.16 13.22
C PHE A 189 5.91 9.23 11.73
N LEU A 190 4.75 8.69 11.36
CA LEU A 190 4.14 8.85 10.05
C LEU A 190 3.02 9.89 10.13
N HIS A 191 3.04 10.88 9.25
CA HIS A 191 1.83 11.60 8.85
C HIS A 191 1.44 11.18 7.43
N GLN A 192 0.14 10.87 7.22
CA GLN A 192 -0.36 10.54 5.89
C GLN A 192 -1.71 11.19 5.68
N LYS A 193 -1.91 11.80 4.52
CA LYS A 193 -3.21 12.29 4.06
C LYS A 193 -3.35 12.07 2.57
N TYR A 194 -4.58 11.88 2.13
CA TYR A 194 -4.92 11.82 0.71
C TYR A 194 -6.34 12.31 0.48
N LEU A 195 -6.57 12.84 -0.70
CA LEU A 195 -7.89 13.25 -1.17
C LEU A 195 -8.00 13.01 -2.65
N TYR A 196 -9.02 12.29 -3.06
CA TYR A 196 -9.35 12.01 -4.45
C TYR A 196 -10.79 12.39 -4.74
N GLY A 197 -11.00 13.12 -5.84
CA GLY A 197 -12.29 13.46 -6.39
C GLY A 197 -12.62 12.60 -7.60
N ARG A 198 -13.91 12.32 -7.78
CA ARG A 198 -14.47 11.73 -9.00
C ARG A 198 -15.54 12.63 -9.56
N LEU A 199 -15.44 12.97 -10.83
CA LEU A 199 -16.44 13.65 -11.63
C LEU A 199 -17.12 12.63 -12.53
N GLY A 200 -18.43 12.51 -12.43
CA GLY A 200 -19.27 11.56 -13.16
C GLY A 200 -19.98 10.59 -12.23
N LYS A 201 -21.25 10.29 -12.57
CA LYS A 201 -22.06 9.31 -11.84
C LYS A 201 -21.53 7.89 -12.11
N THR A 202 -21.76 6.98 -11.19
CA THR A 202 -21.41 5.55 -11.38
C THR A 202 -22.14 4.92 -12.56
N THR A 203 -23.28 5.49 -12.96
CA THR A 203 -24.10 5.05 -14.12
C THR A 203 -23.66 5.68 -15.44
N TRP A 204 -22.76 6.68 -15.42
CA TRP A 204 -22.27 7.29 -16.65
C TRP A 204 -21.20 6.40 -17.30
N PRO A 205 -21.13 6.42 -18.65
CA PRO A 205 -20.11 5.64 -19.35
C PRO A 205 -18.70 6.21 -19.21
N PHE A 206 -18.55 7.46 -18.74
CA PHE A 206 -17.27 8.14 -18.60
C PHE A 206 -17.16 8.85 -17.26
N ARG A 207 -16.01 8.74 -16.59
CA ARG A 207 -15.71 9.34 -15.28
C ARG A 207 -14.27 9.83 -15.24
N LEU A 208 -14.07 10.97 -14.64
CA LEU A 208 -12.74 11.56 -14.39
C LEU A 208 -12.39 11.50 -12.91
N TYR A 209 -11.11 11.37 -12.63
CA TYR A 209 -10.58 11.33 -11.28
C TYR A 209 -9.35 12.22 -11.17
N ALA A 210 -9.24 12.93 -10.06
CA ALA A 210 -8.06 13.69 -9.72
C ALA A 210 -7.87 13.69 -8.20
N GLY A 211 -6.64 13.77 -7.76
CA GLY A 211 -6.36 13.87 -6.33
C GLY A 211 -4.89 13.86 -6.02
N PHE A 212 -4.58 13.77 -4.75
CA PHE A 212 -3.21 13.72 -4.27
C PHE A 212 -3.11 12.82 -3.04
N ASN A 213 -1.92 12.34 -2.80
CA ASN A 213 -1.52 11.73 -1.54
C ASN A 213 -0.21 12.35 -1.06
N HIS A 214 -0.06 12.44 0.26
CA HIS A 214 1.06 13.06 0.92
C HIS A 214 1.42 12.26 2.16
N GLN A 215 2.68 11.85 2.23
CA GLN A 215 3.26 11.12 3.34
C GLN A 215 4.45 11.89 3.89
N VAL A 216 4.65 11.81 5.21
CA VAL A 216 5.78 12.43 5.89
C VAL A 216 6.31 11.48 6.96
N ILE A 217 7.62 11.17 6.90
CA ILE A 217 8.35 10.68 8.08
C ILE A 217 8.83 11.92 8.83
N TRP A 218 8.57 12.00 10.11
CA TRP A 218 9.00 13.11 10.95
C TRP A 218 9.30 12.66 12.38
N ALA A 219 9.93 13.51 13.15
CA ALA A 219 10.36 13.21 14.51
C ALA A 219 11.43 12.09 14.59
N GLY A 220 11.95 11.86 15.76
CA GLY A 220 12.85 10.77 16.06
C GLY A 220 14.16 11.20 16.68
N GLN A 221 14.92 10.18 17.06
CA GLN A 221 16.26 10.28 17.62
C GLN A 221 17.21 9.39 16.82
N ALA A 222 18.24 10.00 16.27
CA ALA A 222 19.31 9.27 15.60
C ALA A 222 20.19 8.54 16.60
N ALA A 223 20.67 7.36 16.22
CA ALA A 223 21.72 6.69 16.98
C ALA A 223 23.01 7.54 16.98
N PRO A 224 23.87 7.42 18.01
CA PRO A 224 25.10 8.18 18.10
C PRO A 224 25.97 8.06 16.84
N GLY A 225 26.43 9.19 16.30
CA GLY A 225 27.30 9.23 15.12
C GLY A 225 26.61 9.05 13.76
N VAL A 226 25.30 8.80 13.73
CA VAL A 226 24.54 8.62 12.47
C VAL A 226 24.31 9.94 11.75
N LEU A 227 23.93 10.99 12.47
CA LEU A 227 23.72 12.32 11.93
C LEU A 227 24.78 13.30 12.46
N SER A 228 25.28 14.16 11.56
CA SER A 228 26.19 15.23 11.97
C SER A 228 25.42 16.34 12.73
N PRO A 229 26.09 17.14 13.59
CA PRO A 229 25.46 18.21 14.33
C PRO A 229 24.75 19.26 13.46
N ASN A 230 25.20 19.44 12.21
CA ASN A 230 24.57 20.36 11.26
C ASN A 230 23.25 19.82 10.70
N VAL A 231 23.01 18.52 10.81
CA VAL A 231 21.82 17.82 10.32
C VAL A 231 20.81 17.56 11.43
N ALA A 232 21.30 17.30 12.64
CA ALA A 232 20.45 17.13 13.83
C ALA A 232 21.22 17.46 15.11
N VAL A 233 20.69 18.33 15.94
CA VAL A 233 21.31 18.73 17.22
C VAL A 233 21.28 17.54 18.19
N ASN A 234 22.44 17.01 18.57
CA ASN A 234 22.58 15.81 19.41
C ASN A 234 21.78 14.59 18.86
N GLY A 235 21.63 14.51 17.53
CA GLY A 235 20.84 13.48 16.87
C GLY A 235 19.32 13.61 17.03
N GLN A 236 18.83 14.65 17.69
CA GLN A 236 17.40 14.87 17.90
C GLN A 236 16.77 15.57 16.70
N LEU A 237 15.66 15.02 16.20
CA LEU A 237 14.82 15.63 15.18
C LEU A 237 13.58 16.28 15.82
N PRO A 238 13.00 17.33 15.20
CA PRO A 238 11.82 18.01 15.73
C PRO A 238 10.65 17.04 15.98
N SER A 239 10.26 16.82 17.25
CA SER A 239 9.35 15.72 17.65
C SER A 239 8.14 16.18 18.46
N THR A 240 8.00 17.48 18.74
CA THR A 240 6.89 17.98 19.55
C THR A 240 5.69 18.42 18.71
N LEU A 241 4.51 18.46 19.30
CA LEU A 241 3.27 18.91 18.62
C LEU A 241 3.35 20.32 18.03
N ARG A 242 4.26 21.15 18.51
CA ARG A 242 4.56 22.48 17.97
C ARG A 242 4.91 22.45 16.49
N TYR A 243 5.62 21.39 16.03
CA TYR A 243 6.07 21.25 14.66
C TYR A 243 5.02 20.59 13.75
N TYR A 244 4.02 19.94 14.33
CA TYR A 244 3.06 19.15 13.60
C TYR A 244 2.27 19.91 12.51
N PRO A 245 1.85 21.19 12.73
CA PRO A 245 1.23 21.97 11.64
C PRO A 245 2.13 22.12 10.42
N ALA A 246 3.44 22.35 10.60
CA ALA A 246 4.39 22.45 9.49
C ALA A 246 4.55 21.11 8.76
N VAL A 247 4.61 19.99 9.50
CA VAL A 247 4.60 18.62 8.94
C VAL A 247 3.35 18.39 8.10
N VAL A 248 2.17 18.74 8.61
CA VAL A 248 0.91 18.54 7.90
C VAL A 248 0.82 19.38 6.64
N LEU A 249 1.24 20.64 6.68
CA LEU A 249 1.12 21.56 5.56
C LEU A 249 2.29 21.45 4.55
N GLY A 250 3.39 20.79 4.93
CA GLY A 250 4.61 20.79 4.14
C GLY A 250 5.21 22.20 3.99
N SER A 251 4.97 23.06 4.99
CA SER A 251 5.35 24.46 4.97
C SER A 251 6.67 24.69 5.72
N ARG A 252 7.32 25.78 5.37
CA ARG A 252 8.41 26.35 6.19
C ARG A 252 7.78 26.85 7.49
N GLY A 253 8.18 26.26 8.60
CA GLY A 253 7.79 26.79 9.91
C GLY A 253 8.61 28.06 10.23
N ASN A 254 8.06 28.96 11.06
CA ASN A 254 8.85 30.04 11.66
C ASN A 254 9.40 29.54 13.01
N PHE A 255 10.55 28.86 12.95
CA PHE A 255 11.19 28.26 14.13
C PHE A 255 12.54 28.95 14.45
N GLN A 256 12.68 30.23 14.13
CA GLN A 256 13.87 31.03 14.47
C GLN A 256 14.17 30.91 15.95
N ASN A 257 15.46 30.68 16.28
CA ASN A 257 15.97 30.46 17.64
C ASN A 257 15.50 29.15 18.30
N ASP A 258 15.10 28.15 17.53
CA ASP A 258 14.82 26.82 18.07
C ASP A 258 16.11 26.00 18.17
N ASN A 259 16.41 25.46 19.34
CA ASN A 259 17.64 24.72 19.60
C ASN A 259 17.67 23.32 18.94
N VAL A 260 16.58 22.87 18.33
CA VAL A 260 16.47 21.55 17.71
C VAL A 260 16.37 21.65 16.18
N VAL A 261 15.89 22.79 15.65
CA VAL A 261 15.73 23.02 14.21
C VAL A 261 17.07 23.46 13.62
N THR A 262 17.57 22.70 12.64
CA THR A 262 18.78 23.01 11.90
C THR A 262 18.45 23.70 10.58
N SER A 263 19.43 24.10 9.80
CA SER A 263 19.24 24.65 8.47
C SER A 263 18.54 23.68 7.50
N PHE A 264 18.57 22.39 7.80
CA PHE A 264 17.80 21.38 7.03
C PHE A 264 16.29 21.54 7.21
N GLU A 265 15.84 21.73 8.46
CA GLU A 265 14.42 21.90 8.75
C GLU A 265 13.91 23.31 8.49
N GLU A 266 14.76 24.32 8.30
CA GLU A 266 14.34 25.65 7.88
C GLU A 266 13.54 25.61 6.58
N ASN A 267 13.77 24.62 5.73
CA ASN A 267 12.97 24.38 4.54
C ASN A 267 11.69 23.63 4.83
N ARG A 268 11.77 22.45 5.48
CA ARG A 268 10.62 21.60 5.85
C ARG A 268 10.98 20.67 6.99
N ILE A 269 10.04 20.45 7.89
CA ILE A 269 10.19 19.48 8.97
C ILE A 269 9.73 18.11 8.49
N GLY A 270 10.64 17.16 8.42
CA GLY A 270 10.38 15.80 7.97
C GLY A 270 10.68 15.56 6.49
N ASN A 271 10.63 14.30 6.10
CA ASN A 271 10.74 13.88 4.69
C ASN A 271 9.35 13.77 4.06
N HIS A 272 9.07 14.57 3.05
CA HIS A 272 7.77 14.73 2.39
C HIS A 272 7.78 14.09 1.02
N LEU A 273 6.92 13.12 0.78
CA LEU A 273 6.76 12.47 -0.52
C LEU A 273 5.30 12.12 -0.82
N GLY A 274 5.04 11.88 -2.08
CA GLY A 274 3.71 11.51 -2.53
C GLY A 274 3.51 11.61 -4.03
N SER A 275 2.25 11.74 -4.44
CA SER A 275 1.90 11.94 -5.84
C SER A 275 0.66 12.82 -6.01
N VAL A 276 0.59 13.47 -7.17
CA VAL A 276 -0.64 14.03 -7.72
C VAL A 276 -1.11 13.08 -8.81
N ASP A 277 -2.33 12.62 -8.71
CA ASP A 277 -2.85 11.56 -9.56
C ASP A 277 -4.00 12.09 -10.42
N LEU A 278 -3.99 11.72 -11.70
CA LEU A 278 -5.07 11.93 -12.64
C LEU A 278 -5.50 10.59 -13.24
N ALA A 279 -6.79 10.40 -13.44
CA ALA A 279 -7.28 9.22 -14.12
C ALA A 279 -8.61 9.49 -14.85
N ALA A 280 -8.87 8.67 -15.85
CA ALA A 280 -10.15 8.61 -16.55
C ALA A 280 -10.56 7.16 -16.72
N ASP A 281 -11.84 6.86 -16.56
CA ASP A 281 -12.37 5.56 -16.91
C ASP A 281 -13.56 5.70 -17.89
N ALA A 282 -13.66 4.76 -18.83
CA ALA A 282 -14.70 4.74 -19.83
C ALA A 282 -15.23 3.31 -20.03
N ASP A 283 -16.56 3.18 -20.13
CA ASP A 283 -17.22 1.93 -20.46
C ASP A 283 -17.48 1.89 -21.98
N ILE A 284 -16.76 1.02 -22.68
CA ILE A 284 -16.80 0.88 -24.15
C ILE A 284 -17.21 -0.55 -24.49
N GLY A 285 -18.45 -0.76 -24.86
CA GLY A 285 -19.01 -2.09 -25.13
C GLY A 285 -18.89 -2.99 -23.89
N SER A 286 -18.23 -4.14 -24.04
CA SER A 286 -17.97 -5.09 -22.95
C SER A 286 -16.76 -4.76 -22.10
N TRP A 287 -16.04 -3.69 -22.40
CA TRP A 287 -14.80 -3.33 -21.71
C TRP A 287 -14.96 -2.05 -20.90
N ASN A 288 -14.33 -2.03 -19.72
CA ASN A 288 -14.03 -0.81 -18.99
C ASN A 288 -12.54 -0.48 -19.23
N VAL A 289 -12.29 0.68 -19.78
CA VAL A 289 -10.95 1.23 -20.05
C VAL A 289 -10.63 2.24 -18.96
N TYR A 290 -9.51 2.07 -18.26
CA TYR A 290 -9.06 2.97 -17.20
C TYR A 290 -7.62 3.41 -17.49
N VAL A 291 -7.42 4.71 -17.65
CA VAL A 291 -6.12 5.33 -17.89
C VAL A 291 -5.78 6.19 -16.70
N TYR A 292 -4.55 6.12 -16.23
CA TYR A 292 -4.11 6.89 -15.07
C TYR A 292 -2.65 7.31 -15.17
N ARG A 293 -2.34 8.43 -14.48
CA ARG A 293 -0.98 8.91 -14.25
C ARG A 293 -0.82 9.38 -12.83
N GLN A 294 0.26 8.95 -12.17
CA GLN A 294 0.77 9.53 -10.95
C GLN A 294 1.97 10.41 -11.27
N PHE A 295 1.89 11.70 -10.92
CA PHE A 295 3.01 12.64 -10.94
C PHE A 295 3.67 12.57 -9.57
N LEU A 296 4.93 12.13 -9.55
CA LEU A 296 5.66 11.83 -8.33
C LEU A 296 6.27 13.09 -7.74
N TYR A 297 6.38 13.16 -6.42
CA TYR A 297 7.20 14.16 -5.76
C TYR A 297 7.89 13.58 -4.53
N ASP A 298 9.10 14.04 -4.31
CA ASP A 298 9.87 13.97 -3.10
C ASP A 298 10.40 15.38 -2.89
N ASP A 299 10.03 16.02 -1.77
CA ASP A 299 10.22 17.45 -1.52
C ASP A 299 9.40 18.40 -2.43
N GLY A 300 10.05 19.33 -3.13
CA GLY A 300 9.40 20.44 -3.83
C GLY A 300 9.41 20.38 -5.35
N SER A 301 10.09 19.42 -5.94
CA SER A 301 10.37 19.40 -7.38
C SER A 301 9.12 19.44 -8.26
N LEU A 302 8.06 18.73 -7.90
CA LEU A 302 6.82 18.73 -8.67
C LEU A 302 6.14 20.10 -8.69
N PHE A 303 6.22 20.87 -7.60
CA PHE A 303 5.62 22.20 -7.54
C PHE A 303 6.18 23.14 -8.61
N TYR A 304 7.46 22.98 -8.94
CA TYR A 304 8.13 23.75 -9.99
C TYR A 304 8.14 23.01 -11.34
N GLY A 305 7.60 21.81 -11.41
CA GLY A 305 7.56 20.98 -12.62
C GLY A 305 8.91 20.44 -13.08
N THR A 306 9.96 20.50 -12.25
CA THR A 306 11.31 20.08 -12.63
C THR A 306 11.43 18.57 -12.82
N ASN A 307 10.60 17.77 -12.15
CA ASN A 307 10.53 16.33 -12.28
C ASN A 307 9.26 15.84 -13.02
N ILE A 308 8.61 16.69 -13.79
CA ILE A 308 7.32 16.38 -14.46
C ILE A 308 7.40 15.17 -15.41
N ALA A 309 8.60 14.83 -15.88
CA ALA A 309 8.83 13.63 -16.70
C ALA A 309 8.63 12.34 -15.91
N ASP A 310 8.93 12.34 -14.60
CA ASP A 310 8.76 11.19 -13.74
C ASP A 310 7.28 10.89 -13.51
N GLY A 311 6.96 9.61 -13.44
CA GLY A 311 5.59 9.21 -13.20
C GLY A 311 5.34 7.74 -13.45
N LEU A 312 4.23 7.27 -12.89
CA LEU A 312 3.63 6.00 -13.23
C LEU A 312 2.45 6.24 -14.17
N ASN A 313 2.52 5.69 -15.38
CA ASN A 313 1.44 5.74 -16.37
C ASN A 313 0.84 4.36 -16.51
N GLY A 314 -0.47 4.24 -16.51
CA GLY A 314 -1.15 2.96 -16.60
C GLY A 314 -2.35 2.97 -17.53
N LEU A 315 -2.57 1.82 -18.18
CA LEU A 315 -3.75 1.49 -18.96
C LEU A 315 -4.28 0.13 -18.49
N ARG A 316 -5.54 0.11 -18.04
CA ARG A 316 -6.26 -1.12 -17.69
C ARG A 316 -7.44 -1.33 -18.62
N LEU A 317 -7.55 -2.52 -19.17
CA LEU A 317 -8.71 -3.03 -19.91
C LEU A 317 -9.35 -4.13 -19.09
N LYS A 318 -10.55 -3.92 -18.57
CA LYS A 318 -11.28 -4.90 -17.75
C LYS A 318 -12.55 -5.32 -18.45
N ASN A 319 -12.73 -6.63 -18.63
CA ASN A 319 -13.96 -7.19 -19.17
C ASN A 319 -15.11 -7.03 -18.14
N ARG A 320 -16.23 -6.46 -18.58
CA ARG A 320 -17.43 -6.23 -17.76
C ARG A 320 -18.42 -7.39 -17.82
N ASN A 321 -18.26 -8.26 -18.80
CA ASN A 321 -19.13 -9.42 -18.97
C ASN A 321 -18.79 -10.50 -17.93
N THR A 322 -19.80 -11.21 -17.49
CA THR A 322 -19.60 -12.46 -16.74
C THR A 322 -18.81 -13.43 -17.63
N PRO A 323 -17.82 -14.17 -17.08
CA PRO A 323 -17.09 -15.13 -17.88
C PRO A 323 -18.05 -16.06 -18.62
N ALA A 324 -17.91 -16.11 -19.93
CA ALA A 324 -18.68 -17.04 -20.73
C ALA A 324 -18.24 -18.48 -20.43
N GLU A 325 -19.11 -19.45 -20.60
CA GLU A 325 -18.75 -20.85 -20.69
C GLU A 325 -17.74 -21.02 -21.83
N GLY A 326 -16.51 -21.47 -21.54
CA GLY A 326 -15.46 -21.61 -22.53
C GLY A 326 -14.13 -21.99 -21.91
N ALA A 327 -13.20 -22.43 -22.79
CA ALA A 327 -11.86 -22.82 -22.35
C ALA A 327 -11.02 -21.65 -21.82
N PHE A 328 -11.28 -20.43 -22.30
CA PHE A 328 -10.53 -19.23 -21.94
C PHE A 328 -11.41 -17.99 -21.90
N SER A 329 -11.36 -17.23 -20.82
CA SER A 329 -12.03 -15.95 -20.66
C SER A 329 -11.06 -14.89 -20.14
N LEU A 330 -10.72 -13.92 -20.95
CA LEU A 330 -9.87 -12.80 -20.57
C LEU A 330 -10.65 -11.85 -19.65
N ARG A 331 -10.16 -11.61 -18.42
CA ARG A 331 -10.80 -10.74 -17.43
C ARG A 331 -10.22 -9.34 -17.43
N GLN A 332 -8.89 -9.25 -17.48
CA GLN A 332 -8.20 -7.96 -17.36
C GLN A 332 -6.81 -8.01 -17.99
N ILE A 333 -6.43 -6.90 -18.61
CA ILE A 333 -5.06 -6.58 -19.01
C ILE A 333 -4.71 -5.24 -18.37
N THR A 334 -3.51 -5.13 -17.81
CA THR A 334 -2.96 -3.88 -17.29
C THR A 334 -1.56 -3.70 -17.86
N PHE A 335 -1.33 -2.56 -18.49
CA PHE A 335 0.00 -2.13 -18.93
C PHE A 335 0.40 -0.90 -18.13
N GLU A 336 1.62 -0.88 -17.59
CA GLU A 336 2.19 0.28 -16.88
C GLU A 336 3.60 0.62 -17.38
N TYR A 337 3.90 1.91 -17.36
CA TYR A 337 5.23 2.45 -17.54
C TYR A 337 5.57 3.36 -16.36
N LEU A 338 6.58 2.96 -15.59
CA LEU A 338 7.15 3.76 -14.50
C LEU A 338 8.46 4.37 -14.96
N PHE A 339 8.57 5.68 -14.82
CA PHE A 339 9.81 6.42 -15.03
C PHE A 339 10.14 7.26 -13.80
N THR A 340 11.37 7.14 -13.30
CA THR A 340 11.87 7.89 -12.14
C THR A 340 13.30 8.39 -12.36
N GLY A 341 13.68 8.55 -13.64
CA GLY A 341 15.06 8.87 -14.02
C GLY A 341 15.42 10.33 -13.96
N SER A 342 14.42 11.24 -13.98
CA SER A 342 14.66 12.69 -14.01
C SER A 342 15.04 13.24 -12.64
N GLN A 343 14.20 13.05 -11.61
CA GLN A 343 14.39 13.52 -10.23
C GLN A 343 14.82 15.01 -10.17
N GLY A 344 14.26 15.81 -11.07
CA GLY A 344 14.58 17.24 -11.20
C GLY A 344 15.89 17.57 -11.90
N GLY A 345 16.60 16.57 -12.46
CA GLY A 345 17.89 16.73 -13.13
C GLY A 345 19.09 16.28 -12.30
N ASP A 346 20.27 16.33 -12.87
CA ASP A 346 21.53 15.84 -12.31
C ASP A 346 22.33 16.89 -11.51
N GLU A 347 21.91 18.16 -11.57
CA GLU A 347 22.51 19.26 -10.83
C GLU A 347 21.71 19.58 -9.57
N PHE A 348 22.39 19.79 -8.45
CA PHE A 348 21.81 20.31 -7.22
C PHE A 348 22.18 21.78 -7.07
N VAL A 349 21.21 22.68 -7.27
CA VAL A 349 21.42 24.14 -7.20
C VAL A 349 21.00 24.64 -5.82
N ILE A 350 21.98 24.95 -4.96
CA ILE A 350 21.74 25.37 -3.57
C ILE A 350 21.01 26.70 -3.50
N ASP A 351 21.37 27.65 -4.38
CA ASP A 351 20.90 29.02 -4.31
C ASP A 351 19.59 29.29 -5.07
N ASP A 352 19.04 28.27 -5.73
CA ASP A 352 17.78 28.37 -6.45
C ASP A 352 16.80 27.29 -5.97
N ASP A 353 15.89 27.69 -5.09
CA ASP A 353 14.83 26.80 -4.56
C ASP A 353 13.96 26.17 -5.67
N ARG A 354 13.93 26.78 -6.88
CA ARG A 354 13.13 26.30 -8.03
C ARG A 354 13.84 25.21 -8.83
N ARG A 355 15.17 25.15 -8.73
CA ARG A 355 16.01 24.24 -9.54
C ARG A 355 16.85 23.32 -8.67
N ARG A 356 16.43 23.05 -7.44
CA ARG A 356 17.24 22.22 -6.55
C ARG A 356 17.62 20.91 -7.19
N GLY A 357 16.75 20.22 -7.87
CA GLY A 357 17.08 19.00 -8.62
C GLY A 357 17.72 17.91 -7.77
N ARG A 358 18.09 16.80 -8.40
CA ARG A 358 18.74 15.65 -7.76
C ARG A 358 17.97 15.12 -6.56
N ASP A 359 16.63 15.11 -6.66
CA ASP A 359 15.82 14.39 -5.68
C ASP A 359 16.37 12.96 -5.58
N ASN A 360 16.34 12.40 -4.40
CA ASN A 360 16.85 11.05 -4.18
C ASN A 360 15.71 10.19 -3.65
N TYR A 361 14.76 9.87 -4.54
CA TYR A 361 13.49 9.25 -4.20
C TYR A 361 13.66 8.08 -3.20
N PHE A 362 12.91 8.15 -2.10
CA PHE A 362 12.90 7.22 -0.98
C PHE A 362 14.17 7.22 -0.10
N ASN A 363 15.21 7.96 -0.47
CA ASN A 363 16.36 8.25 0.39
C ASN A 363 16.23 9.66 0.98
N HIS A 364 16.82 9.90 2.13
CA HIS A 364 16.82 11.22 2.76
C HIS A 364 18.01 11.39 3.68
N SER A 365 18.58 12.60 3.74
CA SER A 365 19.78 12.89 4.53
C SER A 365 19.59 12.83 6.04
N GLN A 366 18.37 13.15 6.54
CA GLN A 366 18.05 13.05 7.97
C GLN A 366 17.40 11.72 8.30
N PHE A 367 16.46 11.24 7.49
CA PHE A 367 15.80 9.96 7.67
C PHE A 367 16.55 8.88 6.91
N VAL A 368 17.79 8.59 7.38
CA VAL A 368 18.74 7.70 6.71
C VAL A 368 18.28 6.27 6.52
N ASP A 369 17.23 5.85 7.22
CA ASP A 369 16.54 4.59 6.96
C ASP A 369 15.68 4.60 5.67
N GLY A 370 15.48 5.77 5.05
CA GLY A 370 14.70 5.95 3.84
C GLY A 370 13.20 5.65 3.99
N TRP A 371 12.50 5.66 2.85
CA TRP A 371 11.09 5.25 2.77
C TRP A 371 10.95 3.72 2.76
N VAL A 372 11.50 3.11 3.84
CA VAL A 372 11.66 1.66 4.02
C VAL A 372 11.06 1.25 5.36
N TYR A 373 10.43 0.09 5.39
CA TYR A 373 9.91 -0.52 6.61
C TYR A 373 10.14 -2.03 6.59
N PHE A 374 10.81 -2.57 7.62
CA PHE A 374 11.31 -3.94 7.67
C PHE A 374 12.05 -4.36 6.39
N SER A 375 13.01 -3.53 5.98
CA SER A 375 13.88 -3.75 4.82
C SER A 375 13.16 -3.85 3.47
N ARG A 376 11.91 -3.31 3.38
CA ARG A 376 11.12 -3.23 2.16
C ARG A 376 10.75 -1.79 1.86
N ALA A 377 10.82 -1.37 0.61
CA ALA A 377 10.26 -0.09 0.19
C ALA A 377 8.76 -0.04 0.52
N ILE A 378 8.29 1.06 1.11
CA ILE A 378 6.88 1.25 1.46
C ILE A 378 6.06 1.54 0.20
N GLY A 379 6.66 2.27 -0.74
CA GLY A 379 6.11 2.53 -2.06
C GLY A 379 6.42 1.45 -3.09
N THR A 380 6.44 1.82 -4.36
CA THR A 380 6.68 0.88 -5.46
C THR A 380 7.97 0.07 -5.26
N PRO A 381 7.93 -1.26 -5.44
CA PRO A 381 9.10 -2.12 -5.26
C PRO A 381 10.18 -1.94 -6.33
N PHE A 382 9.89 -1.20 -7.41
CA PHE A 382 10.87 -0.87 -8.46
C PHE A 382 11.91 0.15 -8.00
N LEU A 383 11.62 0.93 -6.94
CA LEU A 383 12.64 1.66 -6.19
C LEU A 383 13.25 0.67 -5.19
N THR A 384 14.35 0.03 -5.61
CA THR A 384 14.82 -1.21 -5.03
C THR A 384 15.72 -0.98 -3.83
N PRO A 385 15.39 -1.56 -2.65
CA PRO A 385 16.27 -1.53 -1.49
C PRO A 385 17.65 -2.12 -1.77
N SER A 386 18.69 -1.59 -1.12
CA SER A 386 20.08 -1.99 -1.32
C SER A 386 20.35 -3.45 -0.98
N ASN A 387 19.60 -4.03 -0.04
CA ASN A 387 19.71 -5.44 0.31
C ASN A 387 19.09 -6.41 -0.73
N GLU A 388 18.37 -5.89 -1.70
CA GLU A 388 17.73 -6.69 -2.76
C GLU A 388 18.52 -6.72 -4.05
N VAL A 389 19.36 -5.70 -4.32
CA VAL A 389 20.21 -5.65 -5.51
C VAL A 389 21.41 -6.59 -5.39
N ARG A 390 22.03 -6.89 -6.52
CA ARG A 390 23.30 -7.66 -6.52
C ARG A 390 24.33 -6.99 -5.60
N PRO A 391 25.14 -7.73 -4.85
CA PRO A 391 26.15 -7.18 -3.94
C PRO A 391 27.08 -6.17 -4.61
N SER A 392 27.43 -6.38 -5.88
CA SER A 392 28.28 -5.46 -6.68
C SER A 392 27.64 -4.11 -6.99
N LEU A 393 26.32 -3.97 -6.83
CA LEU A 393 25.55 -2.74 -7.05
C LEU A 393 25.10 -2.07 -5.75
N ASN A 394 25.40 -2.68 -4.59
CA ASN A 394 24.97 -2.16 -3.30
C ASN A 394 25.77 -0.89 -2.94
N SER A 395 25.07 0.22 -2.79
CA SER A 395 25.63 1.54 -2.47
C SER A 395 25.69 1.83 -0.97
N GLY A 396 25.20 0.91 -0.11
CA GLY A 396 25.17 1.06 1.35
C GLY A 396 24.05 1.96 1.90
N GLY A 397 23.30 2.65 1.07
CA GLY A 397 22.09 3.41 1.47
C GLY A 397 20.85 2.50 1.59
N PRO A 398 19.71 3.00 2.08
CA PRO A 398 18.48 2.20 2.20
C PRO A 398 17.92 1.78 0.83
N ILE A 399 17.95 2.67 -0.16
CA ILE A 399 17.54 2.38 -1.55
C ILE A 399 18.76 2.48 -2.45
N GLY A 400 19.11 1.38 -3.08
CA GLY A 400 20.27 1.28 -3.98
C GLY A 400 19.95 1.62 -5.43
N ASN A 401 18.67 1.56 -5.82
CA ASN A 401 18.24 1.87 -7.18
C ASN A 401 16.91 2.61 -7.15
N ASN A 402 16.90 3.89 -7.52
CA ASN A 402 15.71 4.71 -7.57
C ASN A 402 15.54 5.48 -8.90
N ARG A 403 16.48 5.32 -9.84
CA ARG A 403 16.38 5.87 -11.20
C ARG A 403 16.10 4.74 -12.17
N VAL A 404 14.82 4.59 -12.52
CA VAL A 404 14.29 3.39 -13.19
C VAL A 404 13.43 3.79 -14.38
N SER A 405 13.53 3.00 -15.45
CA SER A 405 12.51 2.91 -16.50
C SER A 405 11.97 1.48 -16.49
N ALA A 406 10.71 1.29 -16.07
CA ALA A 406 10.12 -0.04 -15.98
C ALA A 406 8.85 -0.17 -16.81
N TYR A 407 8.77 -1.22 -17.60
CA TYR A 407 7.60 -1.63 -18.37
C TYR A 407 6.97 -2.84 -17.67
N HIS A 408 5.67 -2.83 -17.55
CA HIS A 408 4.94 -3.90 -16.88
C HIS A 408 3.68 -4.29 -17.66
N LEU A 409 3.45 -5.60 -17.75
CA LEU A 409 2.25 -6.22 -18.30
C LEU A 409 1.68 -7.19 -17.27
N GLY A 410 0.46 -6.92 -16.82
CA GLY A 410 -0.34 -7.83 -16.00
C GLY A 410 -1.52 -8.37 -16.79
N VAL A 411 -1.82 -9.66 -16.69
CA VAL A 411 -2.97 -10.30 -17.32
C VAL A 411 -3.68 -11.18 -16.31
N SER A 412 -5.01 -11.11 -16.26
CA SER A 412 -5.87 -12.00 -15.48
C SER A 412 -6.90 -12.65 -16.39
N ALA A 413 -7.02 -13.98 -16.29
CA ALA A 413 -7.94 -14.78 -17.09
C ALA A 413 -8.59 -15.88 -16.24
N LEU A 414 -9.69 -16.41 -16.74
CA LEU A 414 -10.33 -17.60 -16.22
C LEU A 414 -10.21 -18.72 -17.26
N LEU A 415 -9.67 -19.87 -16.86
CA LEU A 415 -9.60 -21.07 -17.69
C LEU A 415 -10.67 -22.06 -17.26
N PHE A 416 -11.32 -22.69 -18.25
CA PHE A 416 -12.32 -23.73 -18.04
C PHE A 416 -13.45 -23.33 -17.08
N GLY A 417 -13.76 -22.02 -17.02
CA GLY A 417 -14.78 -21.46 -16.12
C GLY A 417 -14.46 -21.51 -14.62
N THR A 418 -13.31 -22.07 -14.21
CA THR A 418 -13.01 -22.38 -12.79
C THR A 418 -11.60 -22.00 -12.32
N VAL A 419 -10.60 -22.07 -13.18
CA VAL A 419 -9.21 -21.81 -12.80
C VAL A 419 -8.87 -20.33 -13.02
N ASP A 420 -8.63 -19.59 -11.95
CA ASP A 420 -8.12 -18.23 -12.02
C ASP A 420 -6.63 -18.23 -12.32
N VAL A 421 -6.24 -17.58 -13.42
CA VAL A 421 -4.84 -17.44 -13.81
C VAL A 421 -4.46 -15.98 -13.87
N THR A 422 -3.31 -15.64 -13.30
CA THR A 422 -2.73 -14.30 -13.33
C THR A 422 -1.28 -14.37 -13.72
N THR A 423 -0.85 -13.49 -14.64
CA THR A 423 0.56 -13.30 -14.96
C THR A 423 1.00 -11.87 -14.77
N ARG A 424 2.24 -11.67 -14.37
CA ARG A 424 2.93 -10.37 -14.27
C ARG A 424 4.28 -10.50 -14.93
N LEU A 425 4.55 -9.62 -15.87
CA LEU A 425 5.81 -9.57 -16.61
C LEU A 425 6.34 -8.15 -16.53
N SER A 426 7.59 -7.98 -16.15
CA SER A 426 8.22 -6.66 -16.05
C SER A 426 9.62 -6.68 -16.65
N TYR A 427 9.95 -5.59 -17.29
CA TYR A 427 11.31 -5.32 -17.79
C TYR A 427 11.73 -3.94 -17.31
N SER A 428 12.89 -3.81 -16.66
CA SER A 428 13.39 -2.54 -16.19
C SER A 428 14.83 -2.26 -16.65
N ILE A 429 15.11 -0.97 -16.81
CA ILE A 429 16.44 -0.40 -17.03
C ILE A 429 16.75 0.45 -15.80
N ASN A 430 17.91 0.23 -15.19
CA ASN A 430 18.21 0.69 -13.84
C ASN A 430 19.51 1.50 -13.84
N ALA A 431 19.50 2.71 -13.24
CA ALA A 431 20.63 3.62 -13.27
C ALA A 431 21.23 3.89 -11.89
N GLY A 432 20.81 3.16 -10.85
CA GLY A 432 21.23 3.40 -9.47
C GLY A 432 20.57 4.64 -8.88
N THR A 433 21.33 5.41 -8.13
CA THR A 433 20.93 6.70 -7.58
C THR A 433 21.81 7.81 -8.13
N TYR A 434 21.45 9.09 -7.96
CA TYR A 434 22.36 10.19 -8.35
C TYR A 434 23.67 10.21 -7.54
N PRO A 435 23.66 9.98 -6.20
CA PRO A 435 24.89 9.87 -5.42
C PRO A 435 25.75 8.64 -5.77
N SER A 436 25.12 7.57 -6.23
CA SER A 436 25.78 6.29 -6.56
C SER A 436 25.24 5.72 -7.87
N PRO A 437 25.57 6.33 -9.03
CA PRO A 437 25.10 5.86 -10.31
C PRO A 437 25.78 4.54 -10.68
N TYR A 438 25.04 3.64 -11.33
CA TYR A 438 25.63 2.41 -11.86
C TYR A 438 26.51 2.73 -13.09
N LEU A 439 27.68 2.11 -13.17
CA LEU A 439 28.60 2.28 -14.29
C LEU A 439 28.02 1.79 -15.62
N THR A 440 27.14 0.79 -15.55
CA THR A 440 26.34 0.28 -16.67
C THR A 440 24.88 0.47 -16.31
N LEU A 441 23.99 0.37 -17.28
CA LEU A 441 22.53 0.40 -17.03
C LEU A 441 22.02 -1.05 -16.96
N PRO A 442 22.11 -1.74 -15.81
CA PRO A 442 21.67 -3.12 -15.73
C PRO A 442 20.18 -3.22 -16.03
N THR A 443 19.83 -4.15 -16.90
CA THR A 443 18.45 -4.49 -17.20
C THR A 443 18.01 -5.65 -16.33
N GLN A 444 16.69 -5.74 -16.05
CA GLN A 444 16.12 -6.82 -15.25
C GLN A 444 14.77 -7.24 -15.85
N PHE A 445 14.62 -8.52 -16.08
CA PHE A 445 13.34 -9.15 -16.36
C PHE A 445 12.85 -9.89 -15.12
N SER A 446 11.57 -9.72 -14.79
CA SER A 446 10.90 -10.41 -13.68
C SER A 446 9.53 -10.91 -14.14
N GLY A 447 9.28 -12.21 -13.98
CA GLY A 447 8.04 -12.85 -14.41
C GLY A 447 7.38 -13.64 -13.29
N LEU A 448 6.04 -13.68 -13.30
CA LEU A 448 5.20 -14.49 -12.40
C LEU A 448 4.01 -15.05 -13.15
N LEU A 449 3.74 -16.33 -12.94
CA LEU A 449 2.50 -17.00 -13.30
C LEU A 449 1.87 -17.59 -12.03
N THR A 450 0.61 -17.26 -11.76
CA THR A 450 -0.15 -17.81 -10.62
C THR A 450 -1.41 -18.47 -11.13
N ALA A 451 -1.76 -19.63 -10.59
CA ALA A 451 -3.03 -20.32 -10.82
C ALA A 451 -3.71 -20.62 -9.49
N SER A 452 -5.03 -20.40 -9.42
CA SER A 452 -5.88 -20.72 -8.26
C SER A 452 -7.00 -21.64 -8.71
N VAL A 453 -7.07 -22.84 -8.13
CA VAL A 453 -8.01 -23.90 -8.47
C VAL A 453 -8.94 -24.15 -7.29
N PRO A 454 -10.25 -23.90 -7.39
CA PRO A 454 -11.19 -24.29 -6.37
C PRO A 454 -11.27 -25.83 -6.30
N LEU A 455 -11.25 -26.37 -5.09
CA LEU A 455 -11.34 -27.79 -4.83
C LEU A 455 -12.70 -28.11 -4.19
N ASN A 456 -13.31 -29.22 -4.62
CA ASN A 456 -14.59 -29.68 -4.07
C ASN A 456 -14.46 -30.40 -2.70
N ILE A 457 -13.26 -30.32 -2.10
CA ILE A 457 -12.99 -30.87 -0.77
C ILE A 457 -13.17 -29.78 0.30
N LEU A 458 -13.74 -30.15 1.42
CA LEU A 458 -13.95 -29.30 2.60
C LEU A 458 -14.67 -27.96 2.32
N GLY A 459 -15.36 -27.77 1.22
CA GLY A 459 -16.08 -26.54 0.80
C GLY A 459 -15.26 -25.25 1.01
N GLY A 460 -15.09 -24.42 0.00
CA GLY A 460 -14.31 -23.16 0.07
C GLY A 460 -12.78 -23.35 0.20
N THR A 461 -12.26 -24.48 -0.26
CA THR A 461 -10.82 -24.75 -0.35
C THR A 461 -10.32 -24.43 -1.75
N THR A 462 -9.14 -23.81 -1.85
CA THR A 462 -8.45 -23.51 -3.11
C THR A 462 -7.02 -24.03 -3.05
N LEU A 463 -6.54 -24.58 -4.17
CA LEU A 463 -5.14 -24.85 -4.40
C LEU A 463 -4.54 -23.65 -5.14
N ASN A 464 -3.50 -23.05 -4.57
CA ASN A 464 -2.78 -21.92 -5.18
C ASN A 464 -1.39 -22.38 -5.58
N GLY A 465 -1.02 -22.18 -6.84
CA GLY A 465 0.30 -22.44 -7.38
C GLY A 465 0.88 -21.20 -8.04
N SER A 466 2.17 -20.96 -7.87
CA SER A 466 2.87 -19.87 -8.54
C SER A 466 4.27 -20.31 -9.01
N LEU A 467 4.66 -19.82 -10.18
CA LEU A 467 6.02 -19.94 -10.72
C LEU A 467 6.54 -18.56 -11.04
N ALA A 468 7.75 -18.25 -10.65
CA ALA A 468 8.37 -16.96 -10.91
C ALA A 468 9.84 -17.09 -11.28
N LEU A 469 10.33 -16.09 -12.01
CA LEU A 469 11.73 -16.01 -12.39
C LEU A 469 12.22 -14.57 -12.45
N ASP A 470 13.48 -14.39 -12.10
CA ASP A 470 14.26 -13.16 -12.28
C ASP A 470 15.47 -13.46 -13.14
N SER A 471 15.72 -12.63 -14.15
CA SER A 471 16.90 -12.72 -15.03
C SER A 471 17.38 -11.33 -15.40
N GLY A 472 18.64 -11.02 -15.11
CA GLY A 472 19.19 -9.71 -15.43
C GLY A 472 20.39 -9.31 -14.58
N GLY A 473 20.69 -8.02 -14.62
CA GLY A 473 21.87 -7.47 -13.95
C GLY A 473 21.60 -6.77 -12.64
N LEU A 474 20.32 -6.45 -12.29
CA LEU A 474 19.98 -5.73 -11.07
C LEU A 474 19.85 -6.67 -9.87
N LEU A 475 19.01 -7.69 -10.00
CA LEU A 475 18.73 -8.68 -8.96
C LEU A 475 19.52 -9.97 -9.23
N PRO A 476 19.83 -10.80 -8.21
CA PRO A 476 20.30 -12.16 -8.45
C PRO A 476 19.33 -12.94 -9.34
N ASN A 477 19.86 -13.70 -10.30
CA ASN A 477 19.03 -14.57 -11.13
C ASN A 477 18.42 -15.65 -10.24
N SER A 478 17.12 -15.81 -10.31
CA SER A 478 16.42 -16.77 -9.46
C SER A 478 15.18 -17.32 -10.13
N VAL A 479 14.89 -18.57 -9.84
CA VAL A 479 13.62 -19.24 -10.15
C VAL A 479 12.99 -19.66 -8.84
N GLY A 480 11.69 -19.46 -8.70
CA GLY A 480 10.97 -19.84 -7.50
C GLY A 480 9.58 -20.38 -7.80
N ALA A 481 9.10 -21.21 -6.88
CA ALA A 481 7.76 -21.77 -6.94
C ALA A 481 7.09 -21.69 -5.57
N TYR A 482 5.78 -21.49 -5.58
CA TYR A 482 4.91 -21.58 -4.39
C TYR A 482 3.79 -22.57 -4.67
N LEU A 483 3.47 -23.39 -3.67
CA LEU A 483 2.30 -24.24 -3.68
C LEU A 483 1.63 -24.18 -2.29
N GLY A 484 0.32 -23.90 -2.24
CA GLY A 484 -0.41 -23.78 -0.98
C GLY A 484 -1.87 -24.15 -1.10
N LEU A 485 -2.42 -24.64 0.01
CA LEU A 485 -3.83 -24.90 0.21
C LEU A 485 -4.41 -23.81 1.09
N ARG A 486 -5.50 -23.17 0.65
CA ARG A 486 -6.23 -22.14 1.38
C ARG A 486 -7.66 -22.56 1.59
N LYS A 487 -8.08 -22.56 2.85
CA LYS A 487 -9.47 -22.70 3.28
C LYS A 487 -10.01 -21.34 3.65
N SER A 488 -11.13 -20.94 3.05
CA SER A 488 -11.86 -19.71 3.39
C SER A 488 -13.31 -20.01 3.67
N GLY A 489 -13.95 -19.21 4.52
CA GLY A 489 -15.36 -19.38 4.84
C GLY A 489 -15.92 -18.19 5.60
N LEU A 490 -17.20 -18.27 5.87
CA LEU A 490 -17.96 -17.30 6.65
C LEU A 490 -18.47 -17.96 7.92
N PHE A 491 -18.31 -17.29 9.07
CA PHE A 491 -19.03 -17.60 10.30
C PHE A 491 -20.31 -16.77 10.34
N SER A 492 -21.28 -17.06 9.52
CA SER A 492 -22.63 -16.54 9.66
C SER A 492 -23.54 -17.70 10.08
N ARG A 493 -24.18 -17.60 11.24
CA ARG A 493 -25.33 -18.48 11.48
C ARG A 493 -26.42 -18.05 10.51
N PRO A 494 -27.02 -18.96 9.73
CA PRO A 494 -28.23 -18.62 8.98
C PRO A 494 -29.28 -18.18 10.01
N ALA A 495 -30.06 -17.15 9.69
CA ALA A 495 -31.24 -16.80 10.44
C ALA A 495 -32.11 -18.06 10.53
N ASN A 496 -32.44 -18.49 11.75
CA ASN A 496 -33.26 -19.68 11.99
C ASN A 496 -34.47 -19.69 11.06
N SER A 497 -34.55 -20.68 10.21
CA SER A 497 -35.78 -21.16 9.60
C SER A 497 -36.65 -21.85 10.65
N GLN A 498 -36.98 -21.19 11.75
CA GLN A 498 -37.99 -21.59 12.72
C GLN A 498 -39.30 -20.84 12.49
N ALA A 499 -39.82 -20.90 11.29
CA ALA A 499 -41.18 -20.47 10.99
C ALA A 499 -41.85 -21.45 10.03
N ALA A 500 -41.74 -22.76 10.28
CA ALA A 500 -42.52 -23.76 9.58
C ALA A 500 -42.58 -25.06 10.39
N ARG A 501 -43.02 -25.00 11.64
CA ARG A 501 -43.54 -26.16 12.37
C ARG A 501 -44.52 -25.70 13.46
N SER A 502 -45.68 -25.20 13.04
CA SER A 502 -46.88 -25.26 13.86
C SER A 502 -48.11 -25.11 12.97
N SER A 503 -48.48 -26.16 12.33
CA SER A 503 -49.87 -26.43 11.94
C SER A 503 -49.88 -27.87 11.41
N TYR A 504 -50.05 -28.83 12.29
CA TYR A 504 -50.95 -29.99 12.19
C TYR A 504 -51.00 -30.65 13.56
#